data_abbb2b4b41625bb172555e416f0bf32a
#
_entry.id   abbb2b4b41625bb172555e416f0bf32a
#
_cell.length_a   1.000
_cell.length_b   1.000
_cell.length_c   1.000
_cell.angle_alpha   90.00
_cell.angle_beta   90.00
_cell.angle_gamma   90.00
#
_symmetry.space_group_name_H-M   'P 1'
#
loop_
_entity.id
_entity.type
_entity.pdbx_description
1 polymer ?
#
loop_
_entity_poly.entity_id
_entity_poly.type
_entity_poly.pdbx_seq_one_letter_code
_entity_poly.pdbx_strand_id
1 'polypeptide(L)'
;MQGFSKKVLALMSLFGLVGIASLLVNLDSNLVRAQEAKGNLPQLGDLMNNAMQIHHTKLWFAGHVNNWTLANYELRKIKETIEQVKEDIVAIQTRSPQWRHVSINEMLKSFDYSLKSLDQAIRAKDANRFDTNYRELTTACNSCHVSIGQPQIKIVEPLSNGSFADQDFTADGGQ
;
A
#
# COMPACT_ATOMS: atom_id res chain seq x y z
N MET A 1 -46.85 -5.00 59.56
CA MET A 1 -45.69 -4.57 58.80
C MET A 1 -45.33 -5.73 57.88
N GLN A 2 -45.91 -5.83 56.71
CA GLN A 2 -45.53 -6.77 55.60
C GLN A 2 -46.20 -6.27 54.33
N GLY A 3 -45.46 -5.96 53.34
CA GLY A 3 -46.03 -5.63 52.01
C GLY A 3 -45.07 -4.86 51.14
N PHE A 4 -43.79 -5.22 51.13
CA PHE A 4 -42.92 -4.73 50.08
C PHE A 4 -43.18 -5.55 48.81
N SER A 5 -43.82 -4.91 47.88
CA SER A 5 -44.48 -5.46 46.71
C SER A 5 -43.52 -6.25 45.81
N LYS A 6 -43.84 -7.50 45.51
CA LYS A 6 -43.20 -8.36 44.51
C LYS A 6 -43.04 -7.68 43.13
N LYS A 7 -43.78 -6.59 42.88
CA LYS A 7 -43.72 -5.78 41.65
C LYS A 7 -42.43 -4.93 41.54
N VAL A 8 -41.84 -4.51 42.67
CA VAL A 8 -40.59 -3.72 42.66
C VAL A 8 -39.37 -4.58 42.32
N LEU A 9 -39.39 -5.85 42.78
CA LEU A 9 -38.31 -6.79 42.47
C LEU A 9 -38.29 -7.20 40.98
N ALA A 10 -39.47 -7.30 40.36
CA ALA A 10 -39.61 -7.63 38.94
C ALA A 10 -39.13 -6.48 38.02
N LEU A 11 -39.36 -5.23 38.43
CA LEU A 11 -38.86 -4.08 37.64
C LEU A 11 -37.34 -3.95 37.66
N MET A 12 -36.69 -4.20 38.80
CA MET A 12 -35.23 -4.12 38.89
C MET A 12 -34.51 -5.22 38.08
N SER A 13 -35.10 -6.42 37.96
CA SER A 13 -34.51 -7.48 37.14
C SER A 13 -34.64 -7.22 35.62
N LEU A 14 -35.70 -6.53 35.19
CA LEU A 14 -35.89 -6.20 33.77
C LEU A 14 -34.91 -5.14 33.30
N PHE A 15 -34.63 -4.11 34.11
CA PHE A 15 -33.67 -3.07 33.78
C PHE A 15 -32.20 -3.58 33.75
N GLY A 16 -31.86 -4.53 34.61
CA GLY A 16 -30.54 -5.17 34.62
C GLY A 16 -30.27 -5.99 33.37
N LEU A 17 -31.25 -6.76 32.88
CA LEU A 17 -31.13 -7.59 31.69
C LEU A 17 -30.99 -6.75 30.39
N VAL A 18 -31.75 -5.66 30.28
CA VAL A 18 -31.65 -4.76 29.10
C VAL A 18 -30.31 -4.04 29.07
N GLY A 19 -29.76 -3.63 30.19
CA GLY A 19 -28.44 -2.98 30.28
C GLY A 19 -27.31 -3.92 29.86
N ILE A 20 -27.33 -5.18 30.29
CA ILE A 20 -26.30 -6.17 29.93
C ILE A 20 -26.40 -6.54 28.45
N ALA A 21 -27.59 -6.71 27.90
CA ALA A 21 -27.78 -7.00 26.48
C ALA A 21 -27.25 -5.87 25.58
N SER A 22 -27.51 -4.60 25.95
CA SER A 22 -26.99 -3.44 25.19
C SER A 22 -25.48 -3.33 25.25
N LEU A 23 -24.85 -3.72 26.37
CA LEU A 23 -23.39 -3.71 26.51
C LEU A 23 -22.72 -4.79 25.63
N LEU A 24 -23.29 -5.98 25.59
CA LEU A 24 -22.81 -7.10 24.80
C LEU A 24 -22.92 -6.82 23.29
N VAL A 25 -24.05 -6.25 22.84
CA VAL A 25 -24.23 -5.86 21.43
C VAL A 25 -23.19 -4.81 20.98
N ASN A 26 -22.86 -3.85 21.85
CA ASN A 26 -21.83 -2.84 21.52
C ASN A 26 -20.41 -3.42 21.50
N LEU A 27 -20.11 -4.41 22.36
CA LEU A 27 -18.81 -5.09 22.35
C LEU A 27 -18.64 -5.91 21.07
N ASP A 28 -19.66 -6.67 20.65
CA ASP A 28 -19.62 -7.44 19.41
C ASP A 28 -19.46 -6.54 18.18
N SER A 29 -20.17 -5.42 18.13
CA SER A 29 -20.08 -4.44 17.03
C SER A 29 -18.69 -3.81 16.93
N ASN A 30 -18.05 -3.53 18.05
CA ASN A 30 -16.69 -3.00 18.08
C ASN A 30 -15.65 -4.05 17.72
N LEU A 31 -15.85 -5.31 18.11
CA LEU A 31 -14.97 -6.42 17.72
C LEU A 31 -15.09 -6.74 16.23
N VAL A 32 -16.29 -6.77 15.69
CA VAL A 32 -16.54 -6.96 14.24
C VAL A 32 -15.91 -5.81 13.45
N ARG A 33 -16.10 -4.56 13.87
CA ARG A 33 -15.49 -3.39 13.23
C ARG A 33 -13.97 -3.40 13.30
N ALA A 34 -13.39 -3.85 14.42
CA ALA A 34 -11.94 -4.01 14.55
C ALA A 34 -11.40 -5.15 13.70
N GLN A 35 -12.20 -6.17 13.44
CA GLN A 35 -11.85 -7.32 12.60
C GLN A 35 -12.00 -6.99 11.11
N GLU A 36 -13.02 -6.23 10.72
CA GLU A 36 -13.18 -5.67 9.37
C GLU A 36 -12.06 -4.68 9.03
N ALA A 37 -11.66 -3.82 9.98
CA ALA A 37 -10.51 -2.94 9.81
C ALA A 37 -9.18 -3.71 9.69
N LYS A 38 -9.08 -4.93 10.24
CA LYS A 38 -7.91 -5.81 10.05
C LYS A 38 -7.93 -6.55 8.72
N GLY A 39 -9.11 -6.76 8.13
CA GLY A 39 -9.28 -7.53 6.88
C GLY A 39 -9.13 -6.70 5.60
N ASN A 40 -9.19 -5.37 5.69
CA ASN A 40 -9.27 -4.50 4.51
C ASN A 40 -7.99 -3.74 4.16
N LEU A 41 -6.90 -3.90 4.92
CA LEU A 41 -5.61 -3.36 4.49
C LEU A 41 -4.92 -4.43 3.64
N PRO A 42 -4.66 -4.17 2.35
CA PRO A 42 -3.82 -5.04 1.55
C PRO A 42 -2.52 -5.28 2.33
N GLN A 43 -2.09 -6.53 2.44
CA GLN A 43 -0.79 -6.78 3.04
C GLN A 43 0.27 -6.14 2.16
N LEU A 44 1.30 -5.56 2.74
CA LEU A 44 2.38 -4.89 2.00
C LEU A 44 2.89 -5.75 0.83
N GLY A 45 2.98 -7.07 1.02
CA GLY A 45 3.34 -8.01 -0.05
C GLY A 45 2.36 -8.00 -1.22
N ASP A 46 1.07 -7.87 -0.97
CA ASP A 46 0.06 -7.82 -2.03
C ASP A 46 0.16 -6.51 -2.82
N LEU A 47 0.38 -5.38 -2.15
CA LEU A 47 0.64 -4.10 -2.82
C LEU A 47 1.90 -4.16 -3.70
N MET A 48 2.97 -4.78 -3.19
CA MET A 48 4.22 -4.94 -3.94
C MET A 48 4.04 -5.82 -5.17
N ASN A 49 3.37 -6.97 -5.05
CA ASN A 49 3.21 -7.93 -6.14
C ASN A 49 2.15 -7.50 -7.16
N ASN A 50 0.99 -7.00 -6.68
CA ASN A 50 -0.18 -6.79 -7.53
C ASN A 50 -0.31 -5.36 -8.07
N ALA A 51 0.46 -4.41 -7.55
CA ALA A 51 0.46 -3.04 -8.02
C ALA A 51 1.87 -2.54 -8.33
N MET A 52 2.76 -2.47 -7.33
CA MET A 52 4.07 -1.85 -7.49
C MET A 52 4.89 -2.50 -8.60
N GLN A 53 5.09 -3.81 -8.58
CA GLN A 53 5.91 -4.53 -9.56
C GLN A 53 5.31 -4.44 -10.95
N ILE A 54 3.99 -4.50 -11.09
CA ILE A 54 3.30 -4.40 -12.38
C ILE A 54 3.57 -3.04 -13.01
N HIS A 55 3.31 -1.95 -12.28
CA HIS A 55 3.48 -0.59 -12.81
C HIS A 55 4.95 -0.23 -13.01
N HIS A 56 5.85 -0.71 -12.16
CA HIS A 56 7.29 -0.56 -12.34
C HIS A 56 7.76 -1.21 -13.65
N THR A 57 7.33 -2.45 -13.93
CA THR A 57 7.68 -3.16 -15.17
C THR A 57 7.09 -2.47 -16.40
N LYS A 58 5.83 -2.07 -16.37
CA LYS A 58 5.16 -1.38 -17.50
C LYS A 58 5.79 -0.01 -17.77
N LEU A 59 6.21 0.70 -16.73
CA LEU A 59 6.92 1.97 -16.85
C LEU A 59 8.21 1.81 -17.65
N TRP A 60 8.98 0.74 -17.41
CA TRP A 60 10.19 0.42 -18.18
C TRP A 60 9.91 0.34 -19.68
N PHE A 61 8.93 -0.49 -20.07
CA PHE A 61 8.60 -0.67 -21.50
C PHE A 61 8.07 0.61 -22.13
N ALA A 62 7.18 1.33 -21.44
CA ALA A 62 6.65 2.61 -21.94
C ALA A 62 7.75 3.63 -22.21
N GLY A 63 8.71 3.78 -21.29
CA GLY A 63 9.84 4.69 -21.46
C GLY A 63 10.77 4.29 -22.60
N HIS A 64 11.05 3.00 -22.75
CA HIS A 64 11.97 2.48 -23.79
C HIS A 64 11.42 2.56 -25.21
N VAL A 65 10.09 2.59 -25.37
CA VAL A 65 9.45 2.87 -26.67
C VAL A 65 9.09 4.35 -26.84
N ASN A 66 9.51 5.20 -25.92
CA ASN A 66 9.22 6.65 -25.89
C ASN A 66 7.73 7.00 -25.80
N ASN A 67 6.91 6.08 -25.28
CA ASN A 67 5.52 6.37 -24.98
C ASN A 67 5.40 7.15 -23.66
N TRP A 68 5.65 8.45 -23.73
CA TRP A 68 5.71 9.32 -22.56
C TRP A 68 4.34 9.49 -21.87
N THR A 69 3.25 9.36 -22.62
CA THR A 69 1.89 9.38 -22.07
C THR A 69 1.65 8.17 -21.18
N LEU A 70 1.98 6.98 -21.67
CA LEU A 70 1.88 5.74 -20.89
C LEU A 70 2.88 5.74 -19.74
N ALA A 71 4.12 6.18 -19.97
CA ALA A 71 5.14 6.28 -18.90
C ALA A 71 4.66 7.19 -17.75
N ASN A 72 4.04 8.32 -18.06
CA ASN A 72 3.46 9.21 -17.04
C ASN A 72 2.30 8.55 -16.29
N TYR A 73 1.45 7.78 -16.99
CA TYR A 73 0.38 7.02 -16.36
C TYR A 73 0.93 5.98 -15.36
N GLU A 74 1.91 5.18 -15.79
CA GLU A 74 2.49 4.14 -14.95
C GLU A 74 3.25 4.73 -13.74
N LEU A 75 3.98 5.83 -13.94
CA LEU A 75 4.63 6.54 -12.84
C LEU A 75 3.62 7.07 -11.82
N ARG A 76 2.48 7.60 -12.28
CA ARG A 76 1.41 8.05 -11.37
C ARG A 76 0.87 6.88 -10.54
N LYS A 77 0.69 5.71 -11.14
CA LYS A 77 0.26 4.49 -10.43
C LYS A 77 1.27 4.03 -9.38
N ILE A 78 2.57 4.13 -9.67
CA ILE A 78 3.62 3.88 -8.69
C ILE A 78 3.52 4.88 -7.52
N LYS A 79 3.33 6.17 -7.79
CA LYS A 79 3.17 7.19 -6.75
C LYS A 79 1.96 6.91 -5.86
N GLU A 80 0.81 6.57 -6.45
CA GLU A 80 -0.41 6.20 -5.71
C GLU A 80 -0.15 4.98 -4.80
N THR A 81 0.56 3.96 -5.30
CA THR A 81 0.90 2.77 -4.52
C THR A 81 1.87 3.09 -3.38
N ILE A 82 2.85 3.97 -3.59
CA ILE A 82 3.78 4.40 -2.53
C ILE A 82 3.06 5.11 -1.39
N GLU A 83 2.03 5.91 -1.66
CA GLU A 83 1.24 6.53 -0.58
C GLU A 83 0.52 5.46 0.26
N GLN A 84 -0.05 4.43 -0.35
CA GLN A 84 -0.64 3.30 0.38
C GLN A 84 0.41 2.55 1.20
N VAL A 85 1.59 2.31 0.62
CA VAL A 85 2.72 1.68 1.32
C VAL A 85 3.16 2.49 2.53
N LYS A 86 3.18 3.82 2.45
CA LYS A 86 3.51 4.71 3.59
C LYS A 86 2.55 4.51 4.76
N GLU A 87 1.25 4.42 4.48
CA GLU A 87 0.22 4.18 5.50
C GLU A 87 0.38 2.80 6.14
N ASP A 88 0.57 1.75 5.33
CA ASP A 88 0.74 0.38 5.81
C ASP A 88 2.01 0.19 6.63
N ILE A 89 3.12 0.78 6.20
CA ILE A 89 4.42 0.68 6.89
C ILE A 89 4.35 1.25 8.31
N VAL A 90 3.70 2.38 8.52
CA VAL A 90 3.50 2.95 9.86
C VAL A 90 2.71 1.99 10.75
N ALA A 91 1.67 1.37 10.20
CA ALA A 91 0.87 0.38 10.92
C ALA A 91 1.66 -0.92 11.21
N ILE A 92 2.53 -1.36 10.29
CA ILE A 92 3.40 -2.53 10.47
C ILE A 92 4.46 -2.24 11.51
N GLN A 93 5.09 -1.08 11.48
CA GLN A 93 6.16 -0.69 12.41
C GLN A 93 5.69 -0.68 13.87
N THR A 94 4.45 -0.27 14.12
CA THR A 94 3.86 -0.31 15.46
C THR A 94 3.57 -1.72 15.96
N ARG A 95 3.28 -2.66 15.06
CA ARG A 95 2.88 -4.04 15.39
C ARG A 95 4.02 -5.05 15.34
N SER A 96 5.10 -4.76 14.63
CA SER A 96 6.20 -5.70 14.35
C SER A 96 7.51 -5.21 14.95
N PRO A 97 7.98 -5.80 16.08
CA PRO A 97 9.20 -5.36 16.76
C PRO A 97 10.45 -5.35 15.88
N GLN A 98 10.54 -6.26 14.89
CA GLN A 98 11.67 -6.38 13.96
C GLN A 98 11.81 -5.15 13.05
N TRP A 99 10.76 -4.37 12.85
CA TRP A 99 10.78 -3.19 12.00
C TRP A 99 11.13 -1.89 12.75
N ARG A 100 11.24 -1.94 14.09
CA ARG A 100 11.52 -0.75 14.91
C ARG A 100 12.87 -0.10 14.63
N HIS A 101 13.82 -0.89 14.10
CA HIS A 101 15.17 -0.42 13.77
C HIS A 101 15.31 0.09 12.34
N VAL A 102 14.26 -0.02 11.54
CA VAL A 102 14.28 0.42 10.13
C VAL A 102 13.97 1.90 10.06
N SER A 103 14.88 2.67 9.46
CA SER A 103 14.67 4.10 9.22
C SER A 103 13.73 4.31 8.04
N ILE A 104 12.43 4.07 8.25
CA ILE A 104 11.40 4.16 7.21
C ILE A 104 11.36 5.54 6.57
N ASN A 105 11.48 6.60 7.38
CA ASN A 105 11.46 7.97 6.86
C ASN A 105 12.59 8.24 5.86
N GLU A 106 13.79 7.71 6.10
CA GLU A 106 14.92 7.87 5.16
C GLU A 106 14.70 7.08 3.87
N MET A 107 14.15 5.87 3.97
CA MET A 107 13.77 5.09 2.80
C MET A 107 12.71 5.81 1.96
N LEU A 108 11.67 6.34 2.58
CA LEU A 108 10.61 7.07 1.88
C LEU A 108 11.12 8.33 1.19
N LYS A 109 12.07 9.06 1.80
CA LYS A 109 12.73 10.21 1.15
C LYS A 109 13.52 9.81 -0.11
N SER A 110 14.19 8.65 -0.08
CA SER A 110 14.89 8.11 -1.24
C SER A 110 13.93 7.84 -2.39
N PHE A 111 12.76 7.25 -2.11
CA PHE A 111 11.71 7.07 -3.11
C PHE A 111 11.19 8.39 -3.66
N ASP A 112 10.86 9.35 -2.79
CA ASP A 112 10.35 10.66 -3.21
C ASP A 112 11.32 11.37 -4.16
N TYR A 113 12.63 11.29 -3.89
CA TYR A 113 13.65 11.83 -4.77
C TYR A 113 13.68 11.15 -6.13
N SER A 114 13.75 9.81 -6.16
CA SER A 114 13.79 9.02 -7.39
C SER A 114 12.52 9.21 -8.23
N LEU A 115 11.35 9.24 -7.61
CA LEU A 115 10.07 9.48 -8.30
C LEU A 115 9.99 10.88 -8.91
N LYS A 116 10.52 11.89 -8.21
CA LYS A 116 10.56 13.28 -8.72
C LYS A 116 11.52 13.41 -9.91
N SER A 117 12.68 12.81 -9.83
CA SER A 117 13.68 12.83 -10.91
C SER A 117 13.16 12.12 -12.16
N LEU A 118 12.47 10.99 -11.97
CA LEU A 118 11.87 10.24 -13.07
C LEU A 118 10.69 11.00 -13.70
N ASP A 119 9.85 11.67 -12.91
CA ASP A 119 8.79 12.54 -13.41
C ASP A 119 9.34 13.67 -14.29
N GLN A 120 10.44 14.28 -13.88
CA GLN A 120 11.10 15.33 -14.67
C GLN A 120 11.64 14.80 -16.01
N ALA A 121 12.24 13.60 -16.03
CA ALA A 121 12.72 12.97 -17.25
C ALA A 121 11.58 12.64 -18.22
N ILE A 122 10.47 12.11 -17.72
CA ILE A 122 9.28 11.80 -18.51
C ILE A 122 8.68 13.07 -19.12
N ARG A 123 8.52 14.14 -18.33
CA ARG A 123 8.01 15.43 -18.82
C ARG A 123 8.91 16.08 -19.86
N ALA A 124 10.22 15.91 -19.69
CA ALA A 124 11.21 16.38 -20.66
C ALA A 124 11.33 15.48 -21.89
N LYS A 125 10.68 14.32 -21.90
CA LYS A 125 10.81 13.28 -22.93
C LYS A 125 12.26 12.88 -23.18
N ASP A 126 13.07 12.83 -22.11
CA ASP A 126 14.49 12.56 -22.13
C ASP A 126 14.76 11.09 -21.80
N ALA A 127 15.00 10.28 -22.83
CA ALA A 127 15.21 8.85 -22.71
C ALA A 127 16.45 8.49 -21.88
N ASN A 128 17.54 9.26 -21.99
CA ASN A 128 18.77 8.99 -21.24
C ASN A 128 18.58 9.25 -19.74
N ARG A 129 17.93 10.37 -19.39
CA ARG A 129 17.58 10.68 -18.00
C ARG A 129 16.53 9.72 -17.46
N PHE A 130 15.59 9.30 -18.30
CA PHE A 130 14.60 8.29 -17.91
C PHE A 130 15.29 6.99 -17.48
N ASP A 131 16.18 6.45 -18.32
CA ASP A 131 16.92 5.22 -18.05
C ASP A 131 17.72 5.31 -16.74
N THR A 132 18.48 6.38 -16.55
CA THR A 132 19.24 6.61 -15.32
C THR A 132 18.33 6.65 -14.08
N ASN A 133 17.26 7.45 -14.14
CA ASN A 133 16.37 7.65 -12.98
C ASN A 133 15.52 6.41 -12.69
N TYR A 134 15.19 5.60 -13.71
CA TYR A 134 14.52 4.32 -13.50
C TYR A 134 15.40 3.35 -12.71
N ARG A 135 16.71 3.28 -13.03
CA ARG A 135 17.68 2.47 -12.29
C ARG A 135 17.84 2.95 -10.84
N GLU A 136 17.81 4.26 -10.62
CA GLU A 136 17.82 4.83 -9.26
C GLU A 136 16.58 4.44 -8.47
N LEU A 137 15.38 4.47 -9.08
CA LEU A 137 14.15 3.98 -8.46
C LEU A 137 14.25 2.49 -8.13
N THR A 138 14.74 1.68 -9.05
CA THR A 138 14.96 0.23 -8.82
C THR A 138 15.94 -0.02 -7.68
N THR A 139 16.98 0.80 -7.59
CA THR A 139 17.95 0.74 -6.47
C THR A 139 17.29 1.07 -5.14
N ALA A 140 16.42 2.08 -5.09
CA ALA A 140 15.67 2.42 -3.89
C ALA A 140 14.74 1.26 -3.46
N CYS A 141 14.07 0.59 -4.40
CA CYS A 141 13.28 -0.61 -4.13
C CYS A 141 14.12 -1.70 -3.46
N ASN A 142 15.27 -2.02 -4.04
CA ASN A 142 16.15 -3.05 -3.51
C ASN A 142 16.76 -2.68 -2.15
N SER A 143 17.08 -1.41 -1.93
CA SER A 143 17.58 -0.93 -0.63
C SER A 143 16.53 -1.09 0.46
N CYS A 144 15.25 -0.83 0.15
CA CYS A 144 14.15 -1.09 1.07
C CYS A 144 14.05 -2.58 1.40
N HIS A 145 14.06 -3.47 0.40
CA HIS A 145 13.99 -4.92 0.62
C HIS A 145 15.11 -5.41 1.54
N VAL A 146 16.34 -4.95 1.34
CA VAL A 146 17.46 -5.29 2.24
C VAL A 146 17.19 -4.79 3.66
N SER A 147 16.76 -3.54 3.81
CA SER A 147 16.54 -2.91 5.12
C SER A 147 15.44 -3.58 5.94
N ILE A 148 14.43 -4.15 5.27
CA ILE A 148 13.33 -4.88 5.92
C ILE A 148 13.60 -6.38 6.08
N GLY A 149 14.85 -6.83 5.80
CA GLY A 149 15.26 -8.22 5.94
C GLY A 149 14.77 -9.16 4.83
N GLN A 150 14.50 -8.63 3.64
CA GLN A 150 14.08 -9.40 2.45
C GLN A 150 15.06 -9.27 1.27
N PRO A 151 16.38 -9.48 1.47
CA PRO A 151 17.39 -9.28 0.42
C PRO A 151 17.24 -10.22 -0.78
N GLN A 152 16.51 -11.35 -0.60
CA GLN A 152 16.21 -12.28 -1.69
C GLN A 152 15.19 -11.74 -2.69
N ILE A 153 14.41 -10.71 -2.33
CA ILE A 153 13.51 -10.01 -3.26
C ILE A 153 14.32 -8.93 -3.97
N LYS A 154 14.88 -9.29 -5.10
CA LYS A 154 15.73 -8.40 -5.91
C LYS A 154 15.02 -8.03 -7.20
N ILE A 155 14.67 -6.75 -7.33
CA ILE A 155 14.11 -6.19 -8.55
C ILE A 155 15.26 -5.94 -9.54
N VAL A 156 15.05 -6.31 -10.78
CA VAL A 156 15.99 -6.10 -11.89
C VAL A 156 15.28 -5.40 -13.05
N GLU A 157 16.05 -4.94 -14.02
CA GLU A 157 15.48 -4.41 -15.26
C GLU A 157 14.73 -5.52 -15.99
N PRO A 158 13.51 -5.24 -16.48
CA PRO A 158 12.75 -6.21 -17.26
C PRO A 158 13.48 -6.61 -18.55
N LEU A 159 13.64 -7.90 -18.79
CA LEU A 159 14.28 -8.43 -20.00
C LEU A 159 13.31 -8.63 -21.16
N SER A 160 12.02 -8.80 -20.84
CA SER A 160 10.96 -8.99 -21.83
C SER A 160 9.61 -8.58 -21.24
N ASN A 161 8.68 -8.24 -22.11
CA ASN A 161 7.28 -7.94 -21.74
C ASN A 161 6.39 -9.20 -21.60
N GLY A 162 6.97 -10.38 -21.44
CA GLY A 162 6.27 -11.66 -21.48
C GLY A 162 4.98 -11.75 -20.66
N SER A 163 4.95 -11.16 -19.44
CA SER A 163 3.74 -11.10 -18.62
C SER A 163 2.69 -10.10 -19.11
N PHE A 164 3.02 -9.24 -20.08
CA PHE A 164 2.17 -8.19 -20.65
C PHE A 164 2.23 -8.23 -22.19
N ALA A 165 2.38 -9.42 -22.75
CA ALA A 165 2.53 -9.61 -24.21
C ALA A 165 1.29 -9.20 -25.03
N ASP A 166 0.15 -9.10 -24.39
CA ASP A 166 -1.13 -8.62 -24.93
C ASP A 166 -1.31 -7.10 -24.83
N GLN A 167 -0.35 -6.37 -24.24
CA GLN A 167 -0.37 -4.91 -24.16
C GLN A 167 0.54 -4.29 -25.23
N ASP A 168 -0.02 -3.41 -26.05
CA ASP A 168 0.74 -2.57 -26.98
C ASP A 168 1.31 -1.35 -26.26
N PHE A 169 2.62 -1.35 -26.03
CA PHE A 169 3.32 -0.23 -25.40
C PHE A 169 3.61 0.94 -26.35
N THR A 170 3.44 0.74 -27.67
CA THR A 170 3.66 1.77 -28.70
C THR A 170 2.41 2.59 -28.99
N ALA A 171 1.23 2.15 -28.53
CA ALA A 171 -0.01 2.85 -28.74
C ALA A 171 0.03 4.28 -28.13
N ASP A 172 -0.17 5.30 -28.97
CA ASP A 172 -0.07 6.71 -28.60
C ASP A 172 -1.37 7.31 -28.04
N GLY A 173 -2.35 6.46 -27.71
CA GLY A 173 -3.61 6.87 -27.07
C GLY A 173 -4.55 7.65 -27.97
N GLY A 174 -4.30 7.71 -29.24
CA GLY A 174 -5.16 8.36 -30.25
C GLY A 174 -5.51 9.80 -29.88
N GLN A 175 -4.84 10.76 -30.46
CA GLN A 175 -5.28 12.16 -30.41
C GLN A 175 -6.39 12.40 -31.42
#